data_80733c7155b3944f2e0c064e3554db90
#
_entry.id   80733c7155b3944f2e0c064e3554db90
#
_cell.length_a   1.000
_cell.length_b   1.000
_cell.length_c   1.000
_cell.angle_alpha   90.00
_cell.angle_beta   90.00
_cell.angle_gamma   90.00
#
_symmetry.space_group_name_H-M   'P 1'
#
loop_
_entity.id
_entity.type
_entity.pdbx_description
1 polymer ?
#
loop_
_entity_poly.entity_id
_entity_poly.type
_entity_poly.pdbx_seq_one_letter_code
_entity_poly.pdbx_strand_id
1 'polypeptide(L)'
;LCDDGITARDIFDTRIMGAITPMPREVIGIFRYLYLEDPVAATNWYYKFSCDTDYIRRYRIAKDMRWKYSGDYGELDITINLSKPEKDPKAIAAAKNAPQTAYPKCQLCVENEGYAGRMNHPARANHRIIPIEVCGQDWCLQYSPYVYYNEHCIVFNSKHIPMKIDKSAFEKLLDFVRVFPHYFVGSNADL
;
A
#
# COMPACT_ATOMS: atom_id res chain seq x y z
N LEU A 1 -13.82 21.23 -18.09
CA LEU A 1 -13.16 20.04 -17.51
C LEU A 1 -13.66 18.85 -18.33
N CYS A 2 -12.83 18.35 -19.25
CA CYS A 2 -13.11 17.10 -19.96
C CYS A 2 -13.27 15.99 -18.92
N ASP A 3 -14.22 15.09 -19.15
CA ASP A 3 -14.45 13.95 -18.28
C ASP A 3 -13.36 12.89 -18.54
N ASP A 4 -12.17 13.13 -17.99
CA ASP A 4 -10.99 12.31 -18.20
C ASP A 4 -11.02 11.01 -17.34
N GLY A 5 -12.16 10.68 -16.77
CA GLY A 5 -12.38 9.47 -15.99
C GLY A 5 -11.80 9.51 -14.57
N ILE A 6 -11.95 8.39 -13.86
CA ILE A 6 -11.56 8.26 -12.45
C ILE A 6 -10.04 8.47 -12.25
N THR A 7 -9.21 8.01 -13.18
CA THR A 7 -7.75 8.12 -13.08
C THR A 7 -7.27 9.57 -13.09
N ALA A 8 -7.82 10.41 -13.97
CA ALA A 8 -7.46 11.81 -14.04
C ALA A 8 -7.90 12.57 -12.78
N ARG A 9 -9.10 12.27 -12.26
CA ARG A 9 -9.56 12.80 -10.97
C ARG A 9 -8.65 12.40 -9.83
N ASP A 10 -8.22 11.14 -9.79
CA ASP A 10 -7.30 10.63 -8.77
C ASP A 10 -5.93 11.30 -8.82
N ILE A 11 -5.40 11.55 -10.01
CA ILE A 11 -4.13 12.28 -10.18
C ILE A 11 -4.28 13.71 -9.65
N PHE A 12 -5.37 14.39 -10.01
CA PHE A 12 -5.60 15.77 -9.59
C PHE A 12 -5.79 15.88 -8.07
N ASP A 13 -6.65 15.04 -7.50
CA ASP A 13 -6.93 14.97 -6.07
C ASP A 13 -5.65 14.66 -5.27
N THR A 14 -4.90 13.62 -5.69
CA THR A 14 -3.64 13.24 -5.07
C THR A 14 -2.60 14.37 -5.13
N ARG A 15 -2.60 15.18 -6.19
CA ARG A 15 -1.71 16.34 -6.33
C ARG A 15 -2.06 17.43 -5.31
N ILE A 16 -3.35 17.70 -5.09
CA ILE A 16 -3.80 18.67 -4.08
C ILE A 16 -3.39 18.17 -2.69
N MET A 17 -3.75 16.94 -2.35
CA MET A 17 -3.42 16.34 -1.06
C MET A 17 -1.92 16.25 -0.83
N GLY A 18 -1.15 15.92 -1.86
CA GLY A 18 0.31 15.84 -1.80
C GLY A 18 0.96 17.20 -1.47
N ALA A 19 0.38 18.30 -1.90
CA ALA A 19 0.90 19.64 -1.62
C ALA A 19 0.81 20.04 -0.12
N ILE A 20 -0.13 19.45 0.61
CA ILE A 20 -0.32 19.69 2.05
C ILE A 20 0.19 18.54 2.92
N THR A 21 0.60 17.42 2.32
CA THR A 21 1.13 16.26 3.04
C THR A 21 2.55 16.57 3.54
N PRO A 22 2.86 16.37 4.83
CA PRO A 22 4.20 16.57 5.39
C PRO A 22 5.28 15.83 4.63
N MET A 23 6.51 16.34 4.68
CA MET A 23 7.65 15.71 4.02
C MET A 23 7.97 14.34 4.60
N PRO A 24 8.54 13.40 3.82
CA PRO A 24 8.86 12.05 4.30
C PRO A 24 9.64 12.05 5.62
N ARG A 25 10.64 12.91 5.76
CA ARG A 25 11.45 13.02 6.97
C ARG A 25 10.64 13.35 8.23
N GLU A 26 9.60 14.15 8.09
CA GLU A 26 8.74 14.56 9.21
C GLU A 26 7.87 13.38 9.66
N VAL A 27 7.26 12.68 8.68
CA VAL A 27 6.43 11.50 8.94
C VAL A 27 7.26 10.37 9.56
N ILE A 28 8.46 10.11 9.03
CA ILE A 28 9.39 9.11 9.58
C ILE A 28 9.82 9.50 10.99
N GLY A 29 10.08 10.79 11.23
CA GLY A 29 10.47 11.28 12.55
C GLY A 29 9.40 11.05 13.61
N ILE A 30 8.15 11.37 13.30
CA ILE A 30 7.00 11.15 14.20
C ILE A 30 6.78 9.66 14.43
N PHE A 31 6.81 8.85 13.37
CA PHE A 31 6.64 7.41 13.49
C PHE A 31 7.70 6.80 14.43
N ARG A 32 8.97 7.15 14.24
CA ARG A 32 10.09 6.66 15.07
C ARG A 32 9.96 7.10 16.53
N TYR A 33 9.57 8.35 16.75
CA TYR A 33 9.35 8.85 18.10
C TYR A 33 8.25 8.05 18.82
N LEU A 34 7.11 7.83 18.19
CA LEU A 34 6.02 7.04 18.76
C LEU A 34 6.40 5.57 18.93
N TYR A 35 7.17 5.02 17.99
CA TYR A 35 7.63 3.64 18.05
C TYR A 35 8.54 3.33 19.25
N LEU A 36 9.31 4.32 19.71
CA LEU A 36 10.15 4.16 20.92
C LEU A 36 9.30 3.94 22.19
N GLU A 37 8.09 4.46 22.21
CA GLU A 37 7.17 4.29 23.33
C GLU A 37 6.30 3.03 23.16
N ASP A 38 5.65 2.91 22.00
CA ASP A 38 4.74 1.81 21.69
C ASP A 38 4.62 1.60 20.17
N PRO A 39 4.97 0.39 19.63
CA PRO A 39 4.76 0.06 18.24
C PRO A 39 3.30 0.19 17.77
N VAL A 40 2.33 -0.05 18.66
CA VAL A 40 0.89 0.09 18.36
C VAL A 40 0.54 1.56 18.15
N ALA A 41 1.02 2.45 19.01
CA ALA A 41 0.80 3.88 18.88
C ALA A 41 1.37 4.41 17.55
N ALA A 42 2.57 3.95 17.16
CA ALA A 42 3.20 4.35 15.90
C ALA A 42 2.40 3.92 14.66
N THR A 43 1.95 2.67 14.62
CA THR A 43 1.17 2.13 13.49
C THR A 43 -0.22 2.75 13.42
N ASN A 44 -0.92 2.92 14.55
CA ASN A 44 -2.21 3.60 14.62
C ASN A 44 -2.12 5.05 14.11
N TRP A 45 -1.10 5.78 14.54
CA TRP A 45 -0.86 7.13 14.06
C TRP A 45 -0.61 7.15 12.55
N TYR A 46 0.23 6.26 12.04
CA TYR A 46 0.57 6.20 10.62
C TYR A 46 -0.62 5.77 9.76
N TYR A 47 -1.47 4.87 10.27
CA TYR A 47 -2.74 4.52 9.62
C TYR A 47 -3.68 5.73 9.55
N LYS A 48 -3.88 6.41 10.68
CA LYS A 48 -4.69 7.63 10.73
C LYS A 48 -4.14 8.69 9.78
N PHE A 49 -2.85 8.93 9.78
CA PHE A 49 -2.17 9.84 8.86
C PHE A 49 -2.48 9.48 7.39
N SER A 50 -2.38 8.21 7.03
CA SER A 50 -2.66 7.73 5.68
C SER A 50 -4.13 7.91 5.28
N CYS A 51 -5.05 7.88 6.23
CA CYS A 51 -6.46 8.21 6.03
C CYS A 51 -6.69 9.73 5.90
N ASP A 52 -6.07 10.51 6.77
CA ASP A 52 -6.27 11.97 6.83
C ASP A 52 -5.66 12.68 5.60
N THR A 53 -4.63 12.11 5.01
CA THR A 53 -4.04 12.59 3.75
C THR A 53 -4.77 12.07 2.50
N ASP A 54 -5.90 11.39 2.67
CA ASP A 54 -6.69 10.76 1.59
C ASP A 54 -5.90 9.78 0.71
N TYR A 55 -4.79 9.24 1.24
CA TYR A 55 -4.10 8.13 0.60
C TYR A 55 -4.94 6.85 0.72
N ILE A 56 -5.50 6.58 1.92
CA ILE A 56 -6.51 5.55 2.15
C ILE A 56 -7.89 6.20 2.04
N ARG A 57 -8.55 5.99 0.91
CA ARG A 57 -9.85 6.60 0.61
C ARG A 57 -11.00 5.84 1.26
N ARG A 58 -11.24 6.10 2.55
CA ARG A 58 -12.27 5.40 3.34
C ARG A 58 -13.66 5.43 2.71
N TYR A 59 -14.03 6.53 2.07
CA TYR A 59 -15.33 6.67 1.38
C TYR A 59 -15.48 5.74 0.16
N ARG A 60 -14.38 5.29 -0.45
CA ARG A 60 -14.39 4.25 -1.48
C ARG A 60 -14.46 2.87 -0.86
N ILE A 61 -13.65 2.62 0.17
CA ILE A 61 -13.62 1.34 0.89
C ILE A 61 -14.97 1.03 1.52
N ALA A 62 -15.72 2.06 1.98
CA ALA A 62 -17.06 1.90 2.53
C ALA A 62 -18.10 1.35 1.52
N LYS A 63 -17.77 1.33 0.22
CA LYS A 63 -18.60 0.72 -0.83
C LYS A 63 -18.30 -0.76 -1.04
N ASP A 64 -17.19 -1.27 -0.50
CA ASP A 64 -16.81 -2.68 -0.62
C ASP A 64 -17.84 -3.55 0.11
N MET A 65 -18.26 -4.62 -0.55
CA MET A 65 -19.19 -5.59 0.03
C MET A 65 -18.41 -6.71 0.70
N ARG A 66 -18.81 -7.08 1.91
CA ARG A 66 -18.18 -8.17 2.69
C ARG A 66 -19.25 -9.01 3.36
N TRP A 67 -19.08 -10.31 3.31
CA TRP A 67 -19.91 -11.25 4.06
C TRP A 67 -19.14 -12.53 4.34
N LYS A 68 -19.66 -13.32 5.28
CA LYS A 68 -19.14 -14.66 5.58
C LYS A 68 -20.01 -15.72 4.94
N TYR A 69 -19.39 -16.74 4.42
CA TYR A 69 -20.02 -17.96 3.96
C TYR A 69 -19.54 -19.12 4.85
N SER A 70 -20.49 -19.86 5.44
CA SER A 70 -20.21 -21.06 6.23
C SER A 70 -20.46 -22.29 5.39
N GLY A 71 -19.45 -23.12 5.20
CA GLY A 71 -19.52 -24.36 4.44
C GLY A 71 -18.89 -25.53 5.20
N ASP A 72 -18.83 -26.69 4.58
CA ASP A 72 -18.28 -27.92 5.19
C ASP A 72 -16.81 -27.81 5.59
N TYR A 73 -16.07 -26.86 5.02
CA TYR A 73 -14.64 -26.62 5.28
C TYR A 73 -14.38 -25.44 6.23
N GLY A 74 -15.42 -24.88 6.85
CA GLY A 74 -15.33 -23.73 7.75
C GLY A 74 -15.90 -22.45 7.17
N GLU A 75 -15.56 -21.33 7.82
CA GLU A 75 -15.99 -19.99 7.38
C GLU A 75 -15.04 -19.41 6.34
N LEU A 76 -15.59 -18.85 5.28
CA LEU A 76 -14.88 -18.09 4.25
C LEU A 76 -15.32 -16.64 4.29
N ASP A 77 -14.35 -15.73 4.30
CA ASP A 77 -14.60 -14.29 4.09
C ASP A 77 -14.69 -14.02 2.58
N ILE A 78 -15.86 -13.55 2.15
CA ILE A 78 -16.10 -13.19 0.75
C ILE A 78 -16.17 -11.68 0.64
N THR A 79 -15.45 -11.12 -0.34
CA THR A 79 -15.43 -9.67 -0.58
C THR A 79 -15.64 -9.35 -2.06
N ILE A 80 -16.41 -8.28 -2.32
CA ILE A 80 -16.41 -7.59 -3.61
C ILE A 80 -15.77 -6.23 -3.40
N ASN A 81 -14.58 -6.06 -3.96
CA ASN A 81 -13.78 -4.86 -3.77
C ASN A 81 -14.14 -3.81 -4.84
N LEU A 82 -15.14 -2.98 -4.53
CA LEU A 82 -15.59 -1.88 -5.40
C LEU A 82 -14.69 -0.65 -5.31
N SER A 83 -13.86 -0.55 -4.27
CA SER A 83 -12.90 0.54 -4.09
C SER A 83 -11.70 0.43 -5.03
N LYS A 84 -11.40 -0.77 -5.52
CA LYS A 84 -10.33 -1.02 -6.47
C LYS A 84 -10.86 -0.80 -7.89
N PRO A 85 -10.36 0.19 -8.65
CA PRO A 85 -10.77 0.35 -10.03
C PRO A 85 -10.38 -0.91 -10.81
N GLU A 86 -11.37 -1.61 -11.35
CA GLU A 86 -11.11 -2.69 -12.29
C GLU A 86 -10.49 -2.10 -13.56
N LYS A 87 -9.38 -2.68 -13.96
CA LYS A 87 -8.75 -2.30 -15.22
C LYS A 87 -9.55 -2.94 -16.36
N ASP A 88 -10.07 -2.13 -17.26
CA ASP A 88 -10.65 -2.61 -18.51
C ASP A 88 -9.66 -3.56 -19.22
N PRO A 89 -10.05 -4.79 -19.60
CA PRO A 89 -9.19 -5.71 -20.34
C PRO A 89 -8.56 -5.09 -21.60
N LYS A 90 -9.29 -4.20 -22.27
CA LYS A 90 -8.78 -3.45 -23.42
C LYS A 90 -7.69 -2.45 -23.03
N ALA A 91 -7.85 -1.77 -21.88
CA ALA A 91 -6.84 -0.87 -21.34
C ALA A 91 -5.58 -1.64 -20.90
N ILE A 92 -5.72 -2.85 -20.35
CA ILE A 92 -4.59 -3.73 -20.00
C ILE A 92 -3.82 -4.13 -21.27
N ALA A 93 -4.53 -4.55 -22.31
CA ALA A 93 -3.92 -4.93 -23.60
C ALA A 93 -3.21 -3.73 -24.26
N ALA A 94 -3.82 -2.56 -24.26
CA ALA A 94 -3.20 -1.33 -24.76
C ALA A 94 -1.95 -0.92 -23.95
N ALA A 95 -1.99 -1.07 -22.62
CA ALA A 95 -0.87 -0.77 -21.75
C ALA A 95 0.34 -1.70 -21.98
N LYS A 96 0.11 -2.97 -22.37
CA LYS A 96 1.20 -3.90 -22.74
C LYS A 96 1.95 -3.44 -23.98
N ASN A 97 1.25 -2.81 -24.92
CA ASN A 97 1.81 -2.35 -26.20
C ASN A 97 2.31 -0.88 -26.14
N ALA A 98 2.03 -0.16 -25.07
CA ALA A 98 2.49 1.22 -24.89
C ALA A 98 4.00 1.26 -24.56
N PRO A 99 4.71 2.34 -24.96
CA PRO A 99 6.09 2.53 -24.56
C PRO A 99 6.23 2.44 -23.05
N GLN A 100 7.00 1.46 -22.58
CA GLN A 100 7.25 1.27 -21.15
C GLN A 100 8.21 2.34 -20.67
N THR A 101 7.78 3.16 -19.72
CA THR A 101 8.70 4.06 -19.02
C THR A 101 9.44 3.28 -17.94
N ALA A 102 10.75 3.45 -17.88
CA ALA A 102 11.60 2.76 -16.92
C ALA A 102 11.39 3.21 -15.46
N TYR A 103 10.53 4.21 -15.21
CA TYR A 103 10.31 4.78 -13.89
C TYR A 103 8.83 5.16 -13.65
N PRO A 104 8.25 4.84 -12.49
CA PRO A 104 8.75 3.85 -11.52
C PRO A 104 8.79 2.44 -12.12
N LYS A 105 9.71 1.58 -11.65
CA LYS A 105 9.87 0.21 -12.16
C LYS A 105 8.69 -0.71 -11.82
N CYS A 106 8.07 -0.49 -10.66
CA CYS A 106 6.87 -1.21 -10.22
C CYS A 106 5.99 -0.31 -9.34
N GLN A 107 4.80 -0.80 -8.97
CA GLN A 107 3.82 -0.04 -8.20
C GLN A 107 4.07 -0.05 -6.67
N LEU A 108 5.03 -0.82 -6.18
CA LEU A 108 5.25 -1.04 -4.74
C LEU A 108 6.59 -0.55 -4.23
N CYS A 109 7.55 -0.24 -5.10
CA CYS A 109 8.89 0.20 -4.70
C CYS A 109 8.90 1.61 -4.10
N VAL A 110 9.96 1.91 -3.33
CA VAL A 110 10.16 3.20 -2.65
C VAL A 110 10.07 4.41 -3.58
N GLU A 111 10.43 4.25 -4.85
CA GLU A 111 10.34 5.29 -5.89
C GLU A 111 8.91 5.78 -6.17
N ASN A 112 7.89 5.11 -5.64
CA ASN A 112 6.51 5.56 -5.71
C ASN A 112 6.15 6.62 -4.67
N GLU A 113 6.95 6.78 -3.61
CA GLU A 113 6.72 7.82 -2.62
C GLU A 113 6.77 9.21 -3.28
N GLY A 114 5.71 9.98 -3.13
CA GLY A 114 5.62 11.31 -3.74
C GLY A 114 5.42 11.33 -5.26
N TYR A 115 5.25 10.18 -5.91
CA TYR A 115 5.13 10.13 -7.37
C TYR A 115 3.84 10.80 -7.87
N ALA A 116 3.98 11.68 -8.87
CA ALA A 116 2.87 12.49 -9.39
C ALA A 116 1.76 11.67 -10.09
N GLY A 117 2.10 10.46 -10.55
CA GLY A 117 1.17 9.63 -11.31
C GLY A 117 1.13 9.92 -12.81
N ARG A 118 0.56 8.99 -13.55
CA ARG A 118 0.19 9.10 -14.98
C ARG A 118 -0.96 8.15 -15.27
N MET A 119 -1.54 8.20 -16.46
CA MET A 119 -2.75 7.42 -16.81
C MET A 119 -2.62 5.91 -16.58
N ASN A 120 -1.44 5.34 -16.76
CA ASN A 120 -1.18 3.91 -16.56
C ASN A 120 -0.37 3.59 -15.30
N HIS A 121 -0.14 4.55 -14.41
CA HIS A 121 0.58 4.35 -13.15
C HIS A 121 -0.01 5.23 -12.04
N PRO A 122 -0.39 4.68 -10.87
CA PRO A 122 -1.09 5.42 -9.83
C PRO A 122 -0.29 6.62 -9.31
N ALA A 123 -1.00 7.72 -9.05
CA ALA A 123 -0.45 8.84 -8.31
C ALA A 123 -0.26 8.50 -6.82
N ARG A 124 0.83 8.98 -6.24
CA ARG A 124 1.26 8.73 -4.87
C ARG A 124 1.84 9.98 -4.19
N ALA A 125 1.47 11.18 -4.64
CA ALA A 125 2.00 12.44 -4.10
C ALA A 125 1.74 12.60 -2.59
N ASN A 126 0.62 12.08 -2.10
CA ASN A 126 0.21 12.06 -0.69
C ASN A 126 0.63 10.78 0.06
N HIS A 127 1.37 9.89 -0.58
CA HIS A 127 1.86 8.65 0.04
C HIS A 127 3.20 8.89 0.72
N ARG A 128 3.37 8.28 1.91
CA ARG A 128 4.64 8.25 2.65
C ARG A 128 4.95 6.82 3.05
N ILE A 129 6.24 6.50 3.08
CA ILE A 129 6.77 5.16 3.34
C ILE A 129 7.60 5.22 4.62
N ILE A 130 7.48 4.23 5.48
CA ILE A 130 8.26 4.12 6.71
C ILE A 130 9.40 3.14 6.49
N PRO A 131 10.67 3.57 6.53
CA PRO A 131 11.81 2.67 6.59
C PRO A 131 11.82 1.91 7.91
N ILE A 132 11.93 0.59 7.82
CA ILE A 132 12.03 -0.33 8.95
C ILE A 132 13.23 -1.27 8.75
N GLU A 133 13.65 -1.91 9.81
CA GLU A 133 14.66 -2.97 9.76
C GLU A 133 13.99 -4.33 9.96
N VAL A 134 14.33 -5.31 9.12
CA VAL A 134 13.86 -6.69 9.22
C VAL A 134 15.06 -7.61 9.02
N CYS A 135 15.37 -8.43 10.02
CA CYS A 135 16.57 -9.29 10.04
C CYS A 135 17.87 -8.53 9.70
N GLY A 136 18.07 -7.32 10.25
CA GLY A 136 19.24 -6.51 9.99
C GLY A 136 19.36 -5.96 8.55
N GLN A 137 18.27 -5.93 7.80
CA GLN A 137 18.21 -5.42 6.43
C GLN A 137 17.21 -4.27 6.31
N ASP A 138 17.49 -3.35 5.36
CA ASP A 138 16.63 -2.22 5.07
C ASP A 138 15.37 -2.67 4.34
N TRP A 139 14.24 -2.52 4.99
CA TRP A 139 12.90 -2.79 4.48
C TRP A 139 12.03 -1.55 4.62
N CYS A 140 10.83 -1.62 4.08
CA CYS A 140 9.86 -0.54 4.11
C CYS A 140 8.48 -1.08 4.49
N LEU A 141 7.74 -0.25 5.23
CA LEU A 141 6.35 -0.45 5.59
C LEU A 141 5.52 0.63 4.90
N GLN A 142 4.44 0.24 4.24
CA GLN A 142 3.44 1.15 3.71
C GLN A 142 2.04 0.57 3.88
N TYR A 143 1.03 1.43 4.07
CA TYR A 143 -0.34 0.99 3.98
C TYR A 143 -0.77 0.81 2.52
N SER A 144 -1.72 -0.09 2.31
CA SER A 144 -2.37 -0.28 1.02
C SER A 144 -3.63 0.59 0.94
N PRO A 145 -3.86 1.31 -0.16
CA PRO A 145 -5.13 1.99 -0.38
C PRO A 145 -6.27 1.00 -0.72
N TYR A 146 -5.94 -0.27 -0.92
CA TYR A 146 -6.88 -1.36 -1.20
C TYR A 146 -6.88 -2.33 -0.04
N VAL A 147 -8.03 -2.49 0.62
CA VAL A 147 -8.11 -3.10 1.95
C VAL A 147 -8.80 -4.45 1.87
N TYR A 148 -8.06 -5.53 2.17
CA TYR A 148 -8.65 -6.86 2.44
C TYR A 148 -8.94 -7.04 3.93
N TYR A 149 -8.03 -6.57 4.78
CA TYR A 149 -8.15 -6.57 6.23
C TYR A 149 -8.06 -5.14 6.76
N ASN A 150 -8.46 -4.93 8.01
CA ASN A 150 -8.24 -3.64 8.67
C ASN A 150 -6.75 -3.33 8.68
N GLU A 151 -6.41 -2.07 8.42
CA GLU A 151 -5.01 -1.61 8.42
C GLU A 151 -4.09 -2.44 7.53
N HIS A 152 -4.61 -2.86 6.37
CA HIS A 152 -3.84 -3.64 5.41
C HIS A 152 -2.56 -2.91 4.99
N CYS A 153 -1.42 -3.49 5.34
CA CYS A 153 -0.11 -2.95 5.02
C CYS A 153 0.70 -3.89 4.10
N ILE A 154 1.74 -3.33 3.52
CA ILE A 154 2.70 -4.05 2.67
C ILE A 154 4.09 -3.80 3.24
N VAL A 155 4.81 -4.89 3.50
CA VAL A 155 6.21 -4.86 3.92
C VAL A 155 7.06 -5.38 2.76
N PHE A 156 8.04 -4.59 2.34
CA PHE A 156 8.81 -4.89 1.13
C PHE A 156 10.26 -4.45 1.29
N ASN A 157 11.15 -5.08 0.52
CA ASN A 157 12.57 -4.74 0.52
C ASN A 157 12.79 -3.34 -0.06
N SER A 158 13.69 -2.55 0.52
CA SER A 158 14.05 -1.21 0.02
C SER A 158 14.63 -1.23 -1.40
N LYS A 159 15.19 -2.37 -1.82
CA LYS A 159 15.72 -2.58 -3.17
C LYS A 159 14.66 -3.23 -4.05
N HIS A 160 14.65 -2.88 -5.34
CA HIS A 160 13.78 -3.52 -6.34
C HIS A 160 14.30 -4.92 -6.68
N ILE A 161 13.91 -5.91 -5.88
CA ILE A 161 14.24 -7.32 -6.04
C ILE A 161 12.96 -8.17 -6.03
N PRO A 162 12.92 -9.30 -6.75
CA PRO A 162 11.78 -10.20 -6.72
C PRO A 162 11.53 -10.74 -5.31
N MET A 163 10.26 -10.80 -4.90
CA MET A 163 9.85 -11.56 -3.72
C MET A 163 9.81 -13.05 -4.07
N LYS A 164 10.52 -13.85 -3.27
CA LYS A 164 10.52 -15.32 -3.38
C LYS A 164 10.18 -15.91 -2.03
N ILE A 165 9.50 -17.06 -2.02
CA ILE A 165 9.26 -17.82 -0.80
C ILE A 165 10.42 -18.79 -0.61
N ASP A 166 11.30 -18.45 0.32
CA ASP A 166 12.41 -19.28 0.75
C ASP A 166 12.56 -19.20 2.29
N LYS A 167 13.51 -19.91 2.85
CA LYS A 167 13.80 -19.88 4.30
C LYS A 167 14.04 -18.45 4.79
N SER A 168 14.80 -17.65 4.05
CA SER A 168 15.10 -16.28 4.41
C SER A 168 13.86 -15.38 4.43
N ALA A 169 12.92 -15.59 3.49
CA ALA A 169 11.63 -14.89 3.50
C ALA A 169 10.82 -15.25 4.74
N PHE A 170 10.78 -16.52 5.12
CA PHE A 170 10.08 -16.97 6.34
C PHE A 170 10.69 -16.36 7.61
N GLU A 171 12.00 -16.32 7.72
CA GLU A 171 12.70 -15.66 8.84
C GLU A 171 12.30 -14.19 8.95
N LYS A 172 12.18 -13.50 7.81
CA LYS A 172 11.74 -12.09 7.77
C LYS A 172 10.27 -11.91 8.17
N LEU A 173 9.37 -12.83 7.76
CA LEU A 173 7.98 -12.80 8.20
C LEU A 173 7.90 -12.92 9.73
N LEU A 174 8.64 -13.86 10.32
CA LEU A 174 8.69 -14.05 11.78
C LEU A 174 9.31 -12.85 12.50
N ASP A 175 10.38 -12.28 11.96
CA ASP A 175 11.01 -11.09 12.55
C ASP A 175 10.08 -9.88 12.51
N PHE A 176 9.35 -9.68 11.40
CA PHE A 176 8.37 -8.60 11.31
C PHE A 176 7.29 -8.68 12.39
N VAL A 177 6.70 -9.85 12.63
CA VAL A 177 5.68 -9.99 13.70
C VAL A 177 6.27 -9.95 15.10
N ARG A 178 7.57 -10.21 15.27
CA ARG A 178 8.28 -9.95 16.51
C ARG A 178 8.38 -8.44 16.81
N VAL A 179 8.63 -7.64 15.77
CA VAL A 179 8.76 -6.17 15.86
C VAL A 179 7.37 -5.51 15.98
N PHE A 180 6.37 -6.05 15.29
CA PHE A 180 4.98 -5.58 15.30
C PHE A 180 4.02 -6.70 15.71
N PRO A 181 3.97 -7.07 17.02
CA PRO A 181 3.27 -8.27 17.49
C PRO A 181 1.74 -8.19 17.40
N HIS A 182 1.20 -7.03 17.11
CA HIS A 182 -0.22 -6.79 16.88
C HIS A 182 -0.65 -6.98 15.41
N TYR A 183 0.30 -7.30 14.50
CA TYR A 183 0.01 -7.68 13.12
C TYR A 183 0.15 -9.19 12.93
N PHE A 184 -0.63 -9.74 12.01
CA PHE A 184 -0.29 -11.00 11.36
C PHE A 184 0.32 -10.71 9.98
N VAL A 185 1.08 -11.63 9.43
CA VAL A 185 1.76 -11.46 8.15
C VAL A 185 1.63 -12.69 7.29
N GLY A 186 1.56 -12.49 6.00
CA GLY A 186 1.54 -13.54 5.00
C GLY A 186 2.22 -13.08 3.71
N SER A 187 2.48 -13.99 2.81
CA SER A 187 3.01 -13.70 1.49
C SER A 187 2.24 -14.48 0.43
N ASN A 188 2.01 -13.84 -0.71
CA ASN A 188 1.51 -14.44 -1.94
C ASN A 188 2.56 -14.41 -3.05
N ALA A 189 3.84 -14.32 -2.69
CA ALA A 189 4.94 -14.45 -3.65
C ALA A 189 4.94 -15.86 -4.26
N ASP A 190 5.44 -15.96 -5.49
CA ASP A 190 5.53 -17.21 -6.26
C ASP A 190 4.17 -17.85 -6.63
N LEU A 191 3.06 -17.06 -6.62
CA LEU A 191 1.73 -17.45 -7.13
C LEU A 191 1.53 -17.05 -8.59
#